data_002e85a2e31f03febfd54d8bcfa41d57
#
_entry.id   002e85a2e31f03febfd54d8bcfa41d57
#
_cell.length_a   1.000
_cell.length_b   1.000
_cell.length_c   1.000
_cell.angle_alpha   90.00
_cell.angle_beta   90.00
_cell.angle_gamma   90.00
#
_symmetry.space_group_name_H-M   'P 1'
#
loop_
_entity.id
_entity.type
_entity.pdbx_description
1 polymer ?
#
loop_
_entity_poly.entity_id
_entity_poly.type
_entity_poly.pdbx_seq_one_letter_code
_entity_poly.pdbx_strand_id
1 'polypeptide(L)'
;MKRLLVLTGGGDCPGLNAVIRAIVKRAAQEKEWEVLGSIQAYNGILWEPTEVVRLTPELVRGIHFRGGTIIETTNKGGPFNWPVKNADGTWSTIDRSDEMLRKLQYMGIDAVISIGGDGSQRISQKLYEKGLNIIGVPKTIDNDLSSTECTFGFQTAVQIATEAVDKLVTTAASHNRVFVLEVMGRDAGWIALHSAIAGGAEVCLLPEFPYDINIVKTRLEQRFNHDRGFAVVVASEGARPKDGQQVYEISTEVGYENKKLGGIGRRFIEEMKAAGFSHDMRETTLGHLQRGGVPIAYDRVLSAEFGVKAFEMVLNGQFGQMVAYHHPDVVAVSLKEAVAQPNLVSLDSDLVRTARGLNISLAI
;
A
#
# COMPACT_ATOMS: atom_id res chain seq x y z
N MET A 1 -33.26 -3.94 -12.36
CA MET A 1 -32.03 -4.57 -11.79
C MET A 1 -31.07 -3.44 -11.46
N LYS A 2 -30.63 -3.34 -10.21
CA LYS A 2 -29.66 -2.33 -9.75
C LYS A 2 -28.24 -2.76 -10.17
N ARG A 3 -27.39 -1.79 -10.46
CA ARG A 3 -26.02 -2.05 -10.92
C ARG A 3 -24.99 -1.48 -9.98
N LEU A 4 -24.09 -2.35 -9.51
CA LEU A 4 -22.92 -2.00 -8.74
C LEU A 4 -21.68 -2.03 -9.65
N LEU A 5 -20.90 -0.97 -9.64
CA LEU A 5 -19.57 -0.96 -10.27
C LEU A 5 -18.50 -1.15 -9.21
N VAL A 6 -17.59 -2.10 -9.44
CA VAL A 6 -16.40 -2.32 -8.62
C VAL A 6 -15.17 -1.92 -9.42
N LEU A 7 -14.25 -1.21 -8.80
CA LEU A 7 -12.98 -0.84 -9.41
C LEU A 7 -11.81 -0.98 -8.43
N THR A 8 -10.62 -1.25 -8.97
CA THR A 8 -9.36 -1.35 -8.22
C THR A 8 -8.39 -0.28 -8.71
N GLY A 9 -7.93 0.61 -7.81
CA GLY A 9 -7.05 1.72 -8.15
C GLY A 9 -5.75 1.74 -7.36
N GLY A 10 -4.73 2.35 -7.95
CA GLY A 10 -3.38 2.44 -7.37
C GLY A 10 -2.57 1.15 -7.58
N GLY A 11 -1.42 1.02 -6.90
CA GLY A 11 -0.61 -0.19 -6.95
C GLY A 11 -1.40 -1.42 -6.45
N ASP A 12 -1.14 -2.58 -7.02
CA ASP A 12 -1.75 -3.83 -6.56
C ASP A 12 -1.22 -4.26 -5.19
N CYS A 13 -1.94 -5.15 -4.54
CA CYS A 13 -1.51 -5.82 -3.32
C CYS A 13 -2.20 -7.19 -3.16
N PRO A 14 -1.65 -8.08 -2.34
CA PRO A 14 -2.30 -9.33 -1.99
C PRO A 14 -3.65 -9.09 -1.28
N GLY A 15 -4.73 -9.72 -1.77
CA GLY A 15 -6.08 -9.59 -1.19
C GLY A 15 -7.11 -8.91 -2.08
N LEU A 16 -6.73 -8.16 -3.12
CA LEU A 16 -7.67 -7.50 -4.05
C LEU A 16 -8.72 -8.46 -4.60
N ASN A 17 -8.30 -9.60 -5.11
CA ASN A 17 -9.22 -10.61 -5.64
C ASN A 17 -10.13 -11.20 -4.54
N ALA A 18 -9.68 -11.25 -3.30
CA ALA A 18 -10.51 -11.73 -2.19
C ALA A 18 -11.64 -10.74 -1.86
N VAL A 19 -11.36 -9.43 -1.90
CA VAL A 19 -12.38 -8.36 -1.76
C VAL A 19 -13.40 -8.45 -2.89
N ILE A 20 -12.94 -8.48 -4.15
CA ILE A 20 -13.82 -8.57 -5.34
C ILE A 20 -14.74 -9.79 -5.20
N ARG A 21 -14.17 -10.95 -4.87
CA ARG A 21 -14.95 -12.17 -4.65
C ARG A 21 -15.99 -12.03 -3.55
N ALA A 22 -15.64 -11.41 -2.44
CA ALA A 22 -16.56 -11.23 -1.31
C ALA A 22 -17.74 -10.31 -1.69
N ILE A 23 -17.47 -9.19 -2.36
CA ILE A 23 -18.51 -8.29 -2.89
C ILE A 23 -19.47 -9.07 -3.81
N VAL A 24 -18.93 -9.77 -4.80
CA VAL A 24 -19.75 -10.50 -5.79
C VAL A 24 -20.58 -11.61 -5.12
N LYS A 25 -19.97 -12.36 -4.19
CA LYS A 25 -20.69 -13.43 -3.50
C LYS A 25 -21.78 -12.91 -2.55
N ARG A 26 -21.53 -11.78 -1.90
CA ARG A 26 -22.54 -11.15 -1.04
C ARG A 26 -23.67 -10.54 -1.90
N ALA A 27 -23.32 -9.86 -2.99
CA ALA A 27 -24.29 -9.30 -3.93
C ALA A 27 -25.16 -10.36 -4.58
N ALA A 28 -24.63 -11.55 -4.88
CA ALA A 28 -25.40 -12.66 -5.47
C ALA A 28 -26.52 -13.22 -4.56
N GLN A 29 -26.52 -12.87 -3.27
CA GLN A 29 -27.63 -13.19 -2.36
C GLN A 29 -28.82 -12.25 -2.54
N GLU A 30 -28.61 -11.11 -3.20
CA GLU A 30 -29.62 -10.11 -3.51
C GLU A 30 -30.01 -10.20 -4.99
N LYS A 31 -31.21 -10.69 -5.28
CA LYS A 31 -31.67 -10.98 -6.67
C LYS A 31 -31.75 -9.75 -7.57
N GLU A 32 -31.73 -8.56 -6.99
CA GLU A 32 -31.91 -7.30 -7.72
C GLU A 32 -30.60 -6.67 -8.19
N TRP A 33 -29.45 -7.20 -7.83
CA TRP A 33 -28.16 -6.59 -8.11
C TRP A 33 -27.34 -7.32 -9.17
N GLU A 34 -26.80 -6.55 -10.11
CA GLU A 34 -25.78 -6.94 -11.07
C GLU A 34 -24.45 -6.25 -10.68
N VAL A 35 -23.36 -7.01 -10.69
CA VAL A 35 -22.02 -6.48 -10.36
C VAL A 35 -21.18 -6.40 -11.63
N LEU A 36 -20.65 -5.21 -11.90
CA LEU A 36 -19.72 -4.92 -12.99
C LEU A 36 -18.35 -4.56 -12.44
N GLY A 37 -17.29 -4.94 -13.13
CA GLY A 37 -15.91 -4.53 -12.84
C GLY A 37 -15.40 -3.58 -13.92
N SER A 38 -14.85 -2.44 -13.54
CA SER A 38 -14.19 -1.52 -14.47
C SER A 38 -12.73 -1.93 -14.65
N ILE A 39 -12.28 -2.09 -15.89
CA ILE A 39 -10.90 -2.44 -16.20
C ILE A 39 -10.00 -1.23 -15.96
N GLN A 40 -8.87 -1.42 -15.28
CA GLN A 40 -7.90 -0.38 -14.92
C GLN A 40 -8.54 0.83 -14.22
N ALA A 41 -9.26 0.57 -13.14
CA ALA A 41 -9.91 1.60 -12.31
C ALA A 41 -10.92 2.44 -13.10
N TYR A 42 -10.78 3.77 -13.08
CA TYR A 42 -11.65 4.69 -13.80
C TYR A 42 -11.38 4.74 -15.32
N ASN A 43 -10.24 4.19 -15.77
CA ASN A 43 -9.86 4.21 -17.18
C ASN A 43 -10.89 3.46 -18.04
N GLY A 44 -11.31 2.27 -17.60
CA GLY A 44 -12.30 1.48 -18.32
C GLY A 44 -13.62 2.20 -18.57
N ILE A 45 -13.99 3.15 -17.71
CA ILE A 45 -15.19 3.99 -17.93
C ILE A 45 -14.90 5.12 -18.92
N LEU A 46 -13.69 5.70 -18.86
CA LEU A 46 -13.33 6.87 -19.67
C LEU A 46 -12.82 6.52 -21.07
N TRP A 47 -12.46 5.26 -21.31
CA TRP A 47 -12.06 4.80 -22.64
C TRP A 47 -13.21 4.77 -23.65
N GLU A 48 -12.87 4.75 -24.92
CA GLU A 48 -13.75 4.54 -26.07
C GLU A 48 -13.22 3.39 -26.92
N PRO A 49 -13.89 2.24 -26.92
CA PRO A 49 -15.11 1.91 -26.17
C PRO A 49 -14.88 1.74 -24.67
N THR A 50 -15.94 1.90 -23.87
CA THR A 50 -15.91 1.61 -22.43
C THR A 50 -15.62 0.13 -22.17
N GLU A 51 -14.69 -0.16 -21.26
CA GLU A 51 -14.26 -1.52 -20.91
C GLU A 51 -14.69 -1.89 -19.48
N VAL A 52 -15.79 -2.65 -19.40
CA VAL A 52 -16.30 -3.23 -18.16
C VAL A 52 -16.60 -4.71 -18.34
N VAL A 53 -16.45 -5.48 -17.27
CA VAL A 53 -16.73 -6.91 -17.25
C VAL A 53 -17.83 -7.23 -16.24
N ARG A 54 -18.77 -8.12 -16.59
CA ARG A 54 -19.75 -8.63 -15.64
C ARG A 54 -19.08 -9.60 -14.67
N LEU A 55 -19.16 -9.30 -13.38
CA LEU A 55 -18.60 -10.14 -12.32
C LEU A 55 -19.67 -11.10 -11.80
N THR A 56 -19.49 -12.40 -12.04
CA THR A 56 -20.43 -13.44 -11.61
C THR A 56 -19.80 -14.34 -10.55
N PRO A 57 -20.59 -15.05 -9.74
CA PRO A 57 -20.09 -16.02 -8.77
C PRO A 57 -19.17 -17.09 -9.39
N GLU A 58 -19.40 -17.45 -10.65
CA GLU A 58 -18.59 -18.41 -11.41
C GLU A 58 -17.22 -17.81 -11.75
N LEU A 59 -17.21 -16.56 -12.25
CA LEU A 59 -15.97 -15.85 -12.63
C LEU A 59 -15.05 -15.66 -11.41
N VAL A 60 -15.61 -15.37 -10.25
CA VAL A 60 -14.84 -15.14 -9.02
C VAL A 60 -14.52 -16.42 -8.22
N ARG A 61 -14.82 -17.60 -8.78
CA ARG A 61 -14.52 -18.87 -8.12
C ARG A 61 -13.01 -19.08 -8.03
N GLY A 62 -12.51 -19.26 -6.80
CA GLY A 62 -11.09 -19.59 -6.56
C GLY A 62 -10.11 -18.42 -6.70
N ILE A 63 -10.56 -17.18 -6.90
CA ILE A 63 -9.62 -16.05 -7.06
C ILE A 63 -9.06 -15.49 -5.73
N HIS A 64 -9.64 -15.83 -4.58
CA HIS A 64 -9.30 -15.27 -3.26
C HIS A 64 -7.88 -15.60 -2.78
N PHE A 65 -7.23 -16.58 -3.35
CA PHE A 65 -5.83 -16.91 -3.08
C PHE A 65 -4.87 -16.45 -4.18
N ARG A 66 -5.36 -15.74 -5.20
CA ARG A 66 -4.54 -15.22 -6.30
C ARG A 66 -4.15 -13.78 -6.01
N GLY A 67 -2.85 -13.46 -6.16
CA GLY A 67 -2.38 -12.08 -6.14
C GLY A 67 -2.86 -11.28 -7.33
N GLY A 68 -2.61 -9.98 -7.32
CA GLY A 68 -3.09 -9.04 -8.32
C GLY A 68 -4.60 -8.86 -8.31
N THR A 69 -5.16 -8.40 -9.42
CA THR A 69 -6.60 -8.14 -9.58
C THR A 69 -7.09 -8.59 -10.95
N ILE A 70 -8.26 -9.27 -11.00
CA ILE A 70 -8.87 -9.75 -12.26
C ILE A 70 -9.46 -8.64 -13.12
N ILE A 71 -9.62 -7.44 -12.59
CA ILE A 71 -10.12 -6.25 -13.30
C ILE A 71 -9.01 -5.21 -13.53
N GLU A 72 -7.76 -5.62 -13.40
CA GLU A 72 -6.58 -4.78 -13.56
C GLU A 72 -6.59 -3.52 -12.67
N THR A 73 -5.50 -2.79 -12.62
CA THR A 73 -5.36 -1.56 -11.85
C THR A 73 -4.46 -0.56 -12.56
N THR A 74 -4.54 0.70 -12.18
CA THR A 74 -3.60 1.73 -12.63
C THR A 74 -3.32 2.73 -11.51
N ASN A 75 -2.10 3.24 -11.49
CA ASN A 75 -1.66 4.36 -10.64
C ASN A 75 -1.40 5.64 -11.46
N LYS A 76 -1.86 5.66 -12.73
CA LYS A 76 -1.73 6.79 -13.65
C LYS A 76 -3.09 7.42 -13.91
N GLY A 77 -3.13 8.74 -13.93
CA GLY A 77 -4.30 9.50 -14.33
C GLY A 77 -5.39 9.50 -13.25
N GLY A 78 -6.59 9.15 -13.68
CA GLY A 78 -7.81 9.27 -12.90
C GLY A 78 -8.72 10.38 -13.44
N PRO A 79 -9.97 10.46 -12.98
CA PRO A 79 -10.95 11.35 -13.61
C PRO A 79 -10.63 12.84 -13.49
N PHE A 80 -9.87 13.26 -12.44
CA PHE A 80 -9.51 14.66 -12.19
C PHE A 80 -8.19 15.09 -12.83
N ASN A 81 -7.31 14.14 -13.16
CA ASN A 81 -5.96 14.41 -13.69
C ASN A 81 -5.69 13.51 -14.91
N TRP A 82 -6.63 13.51 -15.86
CA TRP A 82 -6.49 12.69 -17.06
C TRP A 82 -5.37 13.19 -17.96
N PRO A 83 -4.34 12.39 -18.26
CA PRO A 83 -3.22 12.84 -19.06
C PRO A 83 -3.61 12.97 -20.53
N VAL A 84 -3.25 14.08 -21.16
CA VAL A 84 -3.41 14.34 -22.58
C VAL A 84 -2.08 14.80 -23.18
N LYS A 85 -1.77 14.30 -24.38
CA LYS A 85 -0.59 14.73 -25.12
C LYS A 85 -0.95 15.94 -26.00
N ASN A 86 -0.28 17.03 -25.78
CA ASN A 86 -0.45 18.27 -26.54
C ASN A 86 0.16 18.17 -27.95
N ALA A 87 -0.23 19.05 -28.85
CA ALA A 87 0.28 19.10 -30.24
C ALA A 87 1.80 19.33 -30.32
N ASP A 88 2.39 20.00 -29.33
CA ASP A 88 3.83 20.25 -29.21
C ASP A 88 4.62 19.07 -28.61
N GLY A 89 3.95 17.96 -28.31
CA GLY A 89 4.53 16.76 -27.71
C GLY A 89 4.64 16.79 -26.20
N THR A 90 4.31 17.90 -25.54
CA THR A 90 4.21 18.00 -24.06
C THR A 90 2.97 17.28 -23.52
N TRP A 91 2.94 17.07 -22.20
CA TRP A 91 1.80 16.48 -21.54
C TRP A 91 1.14 17.49 -20.60
N SER A 92 -0.18 17.49 -20.61
CA SER A 92 -1.02 18.21 -19.64
C SER A 92 -2.05 17.27 -19.03
N THR A 93 -2.77 17.74 -18.01
CA THR A 93 -3.88 16.99 -17.41
C THR A 93 -5.19 17.75 -17.57
N ILE A 94 -6.28 17.03 -17.78
CA ILE A 94 -7.63 17.60 -17.84
C ILE A 94 -8.54 16.88 -16.86
N ASP A 95 -9.55 17.61 -16.35
CA ASP A 95 -10.62 17.04 -15.52
C ASP A 95 -11.70 16.43 -16.43
N ARG A 96 -11.89 15.12 -16.34
CA ARG A 96 -12.95 14.35 -17.03
C ARG A 96 -13.98 13.80 -16.03
N SER A 97 -14.00 14.27 -14.79
CA SER A 97 -14.90 13.73 -13.77
C SER A 97 -16.38 13.89 -14.12
N ASP A 98 -16.78 15.02 -14.73
CA ASP A 98 -18.17 15.22 -15.15
C ASP A 98 -18.57 14.32 -16.33
N GLU A 99 -17.64 14.06 -17.24
CA GLU A 99 -17.83 13.08 -18.32
C GLU A 99 -18.03 11.68 -17.75
N MET A 100 -17.20 11.29 -16.79
CA MET A 100 -17.31 10.00 -16.12
C MET A 100 -18.66 9.84 -15.42
N LEU A 101 -19.10 10.85 -14.67
CA LEU A 101 -20.41 10.83 -13.99
C LEU A 101 -21.56 10.65 -14.98
N ARG A 102 -21.54 11.36 -16.11
CA ARG A 102 -22.55 11.17 -17.19
C ARG A 102 -22.52 9.76 -17.77
N LYS A 103 -21.32 9.19 -18.01
CA LYS A 103 -21.20 7.81 -18.50
C LYS A 103 -21.75 6.79 -17.49
N LEU A 104 -21.42 6.93 -16.20
CA LEU A 104 -21.97 6.07 -15.14
C LEU A 104 -23.50 6.15 -15.08
N GLN A 105 -24.05 7.35 -15.16
CA GLN A 105 -25.50 7.56 -15.21
C GLN A 105 -26.13 6.90 -16.44
N TYR A 106 -25.53 7.08 -17.63
CA TYR A 106 -25.99 6.45 -18.86
C TYR A 106 -25.94 4.92 -18.82
N MET A 107 -24.92 4.36 -18.14
CA MET A 107 -24.79 2.93 -17.91
C MET A 107 -25.78 2.41 -16.85
N GLY A 108 -26.51 3.28 -16.16
CA GLY A 108 -27.43 2.92 -15.10
C GLY A 108 -26.73 2.37 -13.86
N ILE A 109 -25.56 2.92 -13.50
CA ILE A 109 -24.83 2.54 -12.29
C ILE A 109 -25.47 3.21 -11.08
N ASP A 110 -25.96 2.41 -10.13
CA ASP A 110 -26.62 2.88 -8.91
C ASP A 110 -25.62 3.17 -7.79
N ALA A 111 -24.51 2.43 -7.74
CA ALA A 111 -23.47 2.60 -6.74
C ALA A 111 -22.10 2.15 -7.24
N VAL A 112 -21.04 2.66 -6.60
CA VAL A 112 -19.64 2.31 -6.87
C VAL A 112 -18.97 1.84 -5.60
N ILE A 113 -18.17 0.76 -5.67
CA ILE A 113 -17.21 0.37 -4.64
C ILE A 113 -15.80 0.59 -5.21
N SER A 114 -15.07 1.52 -4.62
CA SER A 114 -13.70 1.87 -4.99
C SER A 114 -12.69 1.22 -4.03
N ILE A 115 -11.95 0.24 -4.52
CA ILE A 115 -10.93 -0.48 -3.76
C ILE A 115 -9.58 0.16 -4.08
N GLY A 116 -8.96 0.87 -3.10
CA GLY A 116 -7.72 1.58 -3.37
C GLY A 116 -7.05 2.20 -2.14
N GLY A 117 -5.84 2.70 -2.33
CA GLY A 117 -5.06 3.41 -1.31
C GLY A 117 -5.48 4.88 -1.18
N ASP A 118 -4.66 5.68 -0.50
CA ASP A 118 -4.91 7.10 -0.19
C ASP A 118 -5.36 7.90 -1.41
N GLY A 119 -4.62 7.87 -2.52
CA GLY A 119 -4.99 8.60 -3.75
C GLY A 119 -6.37 8.21 -4.29
N SER A 120 -6.69 6.90 -4.30
CA SER A 120 -8.01 6.42 -4.74
C SER A 120 -9.13 6.86 -3.81
N GLN A 121 -8.90 6.87 -2.48
CA GLN A 121 -9.91 7.32 -1.52
C GLN A 121 -10.11 8.84 -1.61
N ARG A 122 -9.08 9.64 -1.89
CA ARG A 122 -9.21 11.07 -2.20
C ARG A 122 -10.05 11.33 -3.46
N ILE A 123 -9.88 10.51 -4.51
CA ILE A 123 -10.72 10.56 -5.71
C ILE A 123 -12.16 10.21 -5.34
N SER A 124 -12.37 9.15 -4.54
CA SER A 124 -13.69 8.73 -4.08
C SER A 124 -14.41 9.82 -3.29
N GLN A 125 -13.70 10.54 -2.39
CA GLN A 125 -14.25 11.67 -1.66
C GLN A 125 -14.71 12.79 -2.59
N LYS A 126 -13.87 13.20 -3.56
CA LYS A 126 -14.24 14.24 -4.54
C LYS A 126 -15.43 13.84 -5.42
N LEU A 127 -15.52 12.56 -5.79
CA LEU A 127 -16.65 12.07 -6.58
C LEU A 127 -17.95 12.00 -5.76
N TYR A 128 -17.86 11.64 -4.49
CA TYR A 128 -18.98 11.72 -3.56
C TYR A 128 -19.51 13.16 -3.43
N GLU A 129 -18.62 14.15 -3.29
CA GLU A 129 -18.99 15.57 -3.27
C GLU A 129 -19.66 16.06 -4.56
N LYS A 130 -19.39 15.39 -5.69
CA LYS A 130 -20.10 15.59 -6.97
C LYS A 130 -21.39 14.78 -7.11
N GLY A 131 -21.82 14.07 -6.06
CA GLY A 131 -23.09 13.34 -6.02
C GLY A 131 -23.03 11.86 -6.43
N LEU A 132 -21.83 11.26 -6.57
CA LEU A 132 -21.72 9.82 -6.85
C LEU A 132 -21.96 9.00 -5.57
N ASN A 133 -22.84 8.01 -5.66
CA ASN A 133 -23.03 6.99 -4.63
C ASN A 133 -21.80 6.07 -4.58
N ILE A 134 -20.82 6.35 -3.70
CA ILE A 134 -19.56 5.65 -3.67
C ILE A 134 -19.18 5.22 -2.25
N ILE A 135 -18.58 4.03 -2.14
CA ILE A 135 -18.00 3.46 -0.92
C ILE A 135 -16.54 3.13 -1.16
N GLY A 136 -15.69 3.49 -0.20
CA GLY A 136 -14.27 3.16 -0.19
C GLY A 136 -13.97 1.81 0.47
N VAL A 137 -12.94 1.11 -0.05
CA VAL A 137 -12.33 -0.04 0.61
C VAL A 137 -10.82 0.20 0.69
N PRO A 138 -10.22 0.21 1.90
CA PRO A 138 -8.82 0.57 2.10
C PRO A 138 -7.90 -0.54 1.63
N LYS A 139 -7.16 -0.27 0.56
CA LYS A 139 -6.21 -1.17 -0.06
C LYS A 139 -4.85 -0.51 -0.14
N THR A 140 -3.91 -0.93 0.69
CA THR A 140 -2.50 -0.54 0.60
C THR A 140 -1.65 -1.51 1.42
N ILE A 141 -0.42 -1.80 0.96
CA ILE A 141 0.55 -2.53 1.78
C ILE A 141 1.21 -1.63 2.82
N ASP A 142 1.12 -0.31 2.66
CA ASP A 142 1.85 0.68 3.45
C ASP A 142 1.19 0.95 4.81
N ASN A 143 -0.08 0.53 4.99
CA ASN A 143 -0.91 0.78 6.20
C ASN A 143 -1.01 2.27 6.57
N ASP A 144 -0.97 3.14 5.57
CA ASP A 144 -0.86 4.60 5.68
C ASP A 144 -2.20 5.35 5.66
N LEU A 145 -3.33 4.64 5.62
CA LEU A 145 -4.67 5.23 5.69
C LEU A 145 -5.10 5.42 7.14
N SER A 146 -5.56 6.62 7.49
CA SER A 146 -6.13 6.87 8.81
C SER A 146 -7.53 6.26 8.97
N SER A 147 -8.06 6.30 10.19
CA SER A 147 -9.39 5.75 10.54
C SER A 147 -9.56 4.25 10.34
N THR A 148 -8.48 3.49 10.10
CA THR A 148 -8.46 2.03 10.11
C THR A 148 -7.18 1.54 10.76
N GLU A 149 -7.26 0.51 11.60
CA GLU A 149 -6.08 -0.06 12.26
C GLU A 149 -5.23 -0.90 11.29
N CYS A 150 -5.88 -1.52 10.30
CA CYS A 150 -5.21 -2.36 9.33
C CYS A 150 -5.84 -2.23 7.93
N THR A 151 -4.98 -2.20 6.91
CA THR A 151 -5.36 -2.31 5.50
C THR A 151 -4.99 -3.70 4.99
N PHE A 152 -5.81 -4.29 4.12
CA PHE A 152 -5.44 -5.60 3.56
C PHE A 152 -4.26 -5.47 2.57
N GLY A 153 -3.44 -6.51 2.55
CA GLY A 153 -2.16 -6.56 1.84
C GLY A 153 -0.96 -6.22 2.71
N PHE A 154 -1.16 -5.46 3.77
CA PHE A 154 -0.12 -5.06 4.71
C PHE A 154 0.52 -6.26 5.41
N GLN A 155 -0.26 -7.14 6.00
CA GLN A 155 0.27 -8.29 6.75
C GLN A 155 1.00 -9.29 5.84
N THR A 156 0.58 -9.43 4.60
CA THR A 156 1.32 -10.24 3.61
C THR A 156 2.66 -9.58 3.27
N ALA A 157 2.70 -8.26 3.08
CA ALA A 157 3.94 -7.53 2.83
C ALA A 157 4.92 -7.63 4.02
N VAL A 158 4.43 -7.54 5.25
CA VAL A 158 5.21 -7.75 6.47
C VAL A 158 5.76 -9.17 6.53
N GLN A 159 4.95 -10.19 6.22
CA GLN A 159 5.39 -11.59 6.19
C GLN A 159 6.53 -11.79 5.18
N ILE A 160 6.38 -11.27 3.96
CA ILE A 160 7.41 -11.37 2.91
C ILE A 160 8.71 -10.67 3.35
N ALA A 161 8.60 -9.48 3.95
CA ALA A 161 9.77 -8.75 4.46
C ALA A 161 10.44 -9.49 5.63
N THR A 162 9.67 -10.08 6.54
CA THR A 162 10.19 -10.90 7.66
C THR A 162 10.93 -12.14 7.15
N GLU A 163 10.35 -12.87 6.19
CA GLU A 163 11.01 -14.01 5.56
C GLU A 163 12.33 -13.63 4.85
N ALA A 164 12.40 -12.40 4.31
CA ALA A 164 13.65 -11.91 3.73
C ALA A 164 14.70 -11.65 4.83
N VAL A 165 14.32 -11.03 5.96
CA VAL A 165 15.20 -10.85 7.13
C VAL A 165 15.74 -12.19 7.61
N ASP A 166 14.88 -13.20 7.79
CA ASP A 166 15.27 -14.55 8.25
C ASP A 166 16.34 -15.18 7.35
N LYS A 167 16.17 -15.02 6.03
CA LYS A 167 17.17 -15.51 5.06
C LYS A 167 18.48 -14.73 5.15
N LEU A 168 18.41 -13.40 5.31
CA LEU A 168 19.59 -12.54 5.39
C LEU A 168 20.38 -12.76 6.68
N VAL A 169 19.72 -13.01 7.82
CA VAL A 169 20.38 -13.33 9.10
C VAL A 169 21.34 -14.50 8.95
N THR A 170 20.93 -15.57 8.29
CA THR A 170 21.77 -16.76 8.15
C THR A 170 23.00 -16.53 7.29
N THR A 171 22.88 -15.78 6.20
CA THR A 171 24.03 -15.45 5.34
C THR A 171 24.89 -14.34 5.95
N ALA A 172 24.32 -13.40 6.69
CA ALA A 172 25.04 -12.38 7.44
C ALA A 172 25.97 -13.03 8.49
N ALA A 173 25.46 -13.97 9.26
CA ALA A 173 26.20 -14.74 10.25
C ALA A 173 27.31 -15.58 9.63
N SER A 174 27.09 -16.20 8.48
CA SER A 174 28.08 -17.03 7.80
C SER A 174 29.29 -16.25 7.27
N HIS A 175 29.10 -14.97 6.97
CA HIS A 175 30.12 -14.13 6.34
C HIS A 175 30.60 -12.97 7.22
N ASN A 176 30.12 -12.85 8.46
CA ASN A 176 30.42 -11.73 9.36
C ASN A 176 30.19 -10.35 8.67
N ARG A 177 28.99 -10.15 8.14
CA ARG A 177 28.61 -8.98 7.35
C ARG A 177 27.42 -8.25 7.92
N VAL A 178 27.25 -7.01 7.46
CA VAL A 178 25.99 -6.28 7.59
C VAL A 178 25.17 -6.41 6.31
N PHE A 179 23.93 -6.83 6.42
CA PHE A 179 22.97 -6.73 5.33
C PHE A 179 21.99 -5.58 5.58
N VAL A 180 21.73 -4.80 4.53
CA VAL A 180 20.72 -3.75 4.51
C VAL A 180 19.58 -4.23 3.64
N LEU A 181 18.42 -4.48 4.26
CA LEU A 181 17.19 -4.82 3.55
C LEU A 181 16.36 -3.56 3.35
N GLU A 182 16.22 -3.12 2.11
CA GLU A 182 15.31 -2.04 1.73
C GLU A 182 13.93 -2.61 1.46
N VAL A 183 12.91 -2.04 2.16
CA VAL A 183 11.50 -2.45 2.06
C VAL A 183 10.64 -1.27 1.63
N MET A 184 9.49 -1.56 1.01
CA MET A 184 8.48 -0.57 0.66
C MET A 184 7.83 0.05 1.91
N GLY A 185 6.93 0.99 1.73
CA GLY A 185 6.19 1.68 2.80
C GLY A 185 6.02 3.16 2.55
N ARG A 186 6.68 3.71 1.53
CA ARG A 186 6.66 5.13 1.16
C ARG A 186 7.04 6.03 2.34
N ASP A 187 6.10 6.88 2.78
CA ASP A 187 6.28 7.83 3.88
C ASP A 187 5.92 7.22 5.25
N ALA A 188 5.45 5.96 5.28
CA ALA A 188 5.07 5.23 6.49
C ALA A 188 5.99 4.03 6.74
N GLY A 189 6.59 3.97 7.92
CA GLY A 189 7.58 2.94 8.29
C GLY A 189 7.01 1.64 8.83
N TRP A 190 5.71 1.37 8.67
CA TRP A 190 5.06 0.22 9.29
C TRP A 190 5.64 -1.13 8.86
N ILE A 191 5.87 -1.35 7.56
CA ILE A 191 6.47 -2.61 7.06
C ILE A 191 7.86 -2.80 7.66
N ALA A 192 8.69 -1.74 7.62
CA ALA A 192 10.04 -1.80 8.14
C ALA A 192 10.07 -2.11 9.64
N LEU A 193 9.24 -1.41 10.43
CA LEU A 193 9.19 -1.60 11.88
C LEU A 193 8.71 -3.00 12.28
N HIS A 194 7.62 -3.48 11.67
CA HIS A 194 7.10 -4.82 11.92
C HIS A 194 8.11 -5.91 11.54
N SER A 195 8.70 -5.82 10.36
CA SER A 195 9.66 -6.84 9.90
C SER A 195 11.00 -6.78 10.65
N ALA A 196 11.42 -5.60 11.11
CA ALA A 196 12.59 -5.47 11.96
C ALA A 196 12.39 -6.13 13.34
N ILE A 197 11.22 -5.95 13.95
CA ILE A 197 10.86 -6.59 15.23
C ILE A 197 10.73 -8.10 15.05
N ALA A 198 9.98 -8.54 14.05
CA ALA A 198 9.70 -9.95 13.82
C ALA A 198 10.95 -10.75 13.41
N GLY A 199 11.81 -10.16 12.58
CA GLY A 199 13.05 -10.79 12.10
C GLY A 199 14.27 -10.55 12.99
N GLY A 200 14.16 -9.70 14.04
CA GLY A 200 15.26 -9.43 14.98
C GLY A 200 16.40 -8.61 14.38
N ALA A 201 16.09 -7.56 13.61
CA ALA A 201 17.08 -6.65 13.08
C ALA A 201 17.78 -5.82 14.19
N GLU A 202 19.02 -5.42 13.99
CA GLU A 202 19.76 -4.55 14.91
C GLU A 202 19.42 -3.07 14.76
N VAL A 203 19.04 -2.65 13.53
CA VAL A 203 18.71 -1.27 13.21
C VAL A 203 17.48 -1.24 12.30
N CYS A 204 16.59 -0.29 12.55
CA CYS A 204 15.42 -0.02 11.71
C CYS A 204 15.38 1.47 11.35
N LEU A 205 15.45 1.79 10.05
CA LEU A 205 15.41 3.15 9.53
C LEU A 205 14.02 3.46 9.00
N LEU A 206 13.37 4.48 9.58
CA LEU A 206 11.98 4.85 9.30
C LEU A 206 11.92 6.22 8.63
N PRO A 207 10.95 6.47 7.73
CA PRO A 207 10.79 7.77 7.08
C PRO A 207 10.41 8.87 8.06
N GLU A 208 9.65 8.54 9.10
CA GLU A 208 9.16 9.47 10.13
C GLU A 208 10.29 10.04 10.99
N PHE A 209 11.38 9.28 11.14
CA PHE A 209 12.49 9.65 12.02
C PHE A 209 13.80 9.69 11.24
N PRO A 210 14.28 10.90 10.85
CA PRO A 210 15.55 11.03 10.15
C PRO A 210 16.69 10.43 10.95
N TYR A 211 17.46 9.50 10.36
CA TYR A 211 18.52 8.77 11.04
C TYR A 211 19.83 9.57 11.17
N ASP A 212 20.53 9.38 12.29
CA ASP A 212 21.89 9.84 12.48
C ASP A 212 22.86 8.69 12.18
N ILE A 213 23.70 8.86 11.16
CA ILE A 213 24.66 7.84 10.71
C ILE A 213 25.67 7.45 11.78
N ASN A 214 26.04 8.38 12.68
CA ASN A 214 27.01 8.13 13.75
C ASN A 214 26.40 7.23 14.84
N ILE A 215 25.10 7.38 15.13
CA ILE A 215 24.38 6.50 16.05
C ILE A 215 24.36 5.08 15.49
N VAL A 216 24.04 4.94 14.20
CA VAL A 216 24.03 3.63 13.53
C VAL A 216 25.43 3.02 13.55
N LYS A 217 26.46 3.79 13.18
CA LYS A 217 27.85 3.32 13.21
C LYS A 217 28.23 2.80 14.58
N THR A 218 28.02 3.60 15.63
CA THR A 218 28.35 3.20 17.02
C THR A 218 27.63 1.89 17.40
N ARG A 219 26.32 1.78 17.04
CA ARG A 219 25.54 0.58 17.32
C ARG A 219 26.10 -0.66 16.63
N LEU A 220 26.44 -0.56 15.34
CA LEU A 220 27.00 -1.68 14.59
C LEU A 220 28.42 -2.04 15.05
N GLU A 221 29.31 -1.05 15.36
CA GLU A 221 30.61 -1.31 15.90
C GLU A 221 30.56 -2.04 17.26
N GLN A 222 29.62 -1.66 18.14
CA GLN A 222 29.38 -2.38 19.39
C GLN A 222 29.02 -3.85 19.13
N ARG A 223 28.15 -4.10 18.14
CA ARG A 223 27.72 -5.44 17.75
C ARG A 223 28.90 -6.30 17.28
N PHE A 224 29.82 -5.72 16.50
CA PHE A 224 31.01 -6.43 16.02
C PHE A 224 32.10 -6.63 17.09
N ASN A 225 32.21 -5.71 18.04
CA ASN A 225 33.26 -5.75 19.08
C ASN A 225 32.90 -6.64 20.28
N HIS A 226 31.61 -6.75 20.63
CA HIS A 226 31.19 -7.38 21.88
C HIS A 226 30.31 -8.61 21.69
N ASP A 227 29.83 -8.84 20.47
CA ASP A 227 28.87 -9.89 20.14
C ASP A 227 29.28 -10.70 18.90
N ARG A 228 28.26 -11.18 18.20
CA ARG A 228 28.43 -11.83 16.89
C ARG A 228 28.70 -10.77 15.83
N GLY A 229 29.75 -10.96 15.03
CA GLY A 229 30.18 -10.01 14.01
C GLY A 229 29.30 -9.94 12.78
N PHE A 230 27.97 -9.89 12.92
CA PHE A 230 27.02 -9.68 11.83
C PHE A 230 25.81 -8.86 12.30
N ALA A 231 25.13 -8.22 11.37
CA ALA A 231 23.93 -7.46 11.63
C ALA A 231 22.98 -7.42 10.41
N VAL A 232 21.69 -7.20 10.67
CA VAL A 232 20.71 -6.85 9.65
C VAL A 232 20.13 -5.48 9.97
N VAL A 233 20.14 -4.60 8.98
CA VAL A 233 19.50 -3.29 9.01
C VAL A 233 18.27 -3.37 8.11
N VAL A 234 17.10 -3.03 8.61
CA VAL A 234 15.89 -2.87 7.79
C VAL A 234 15.66 -1.38 7.55
N ALA A 235 15.59 -0.98 6.30
CA ALA A 235 15.39 0.41 5.89
C ALA A 235 14.12 0.54 5.06
N SER A 236 13.18 1.40 5.48
CA SER A 236 12.08 1.81 4.62
C SER A 236 12.61 2.63 3.44
N GLU A 237 12.08 2.42 2.23
CA GLU A 237 12.46 3.15 1.02
C GLU A 237 12.36 4.69 1.17
N GLY A 238 11.47 5.16 2.06
CA GLY A 238 11.29 6.57 2.39
C GLY A 238 12.22 7.10 3.50
N ALA A 239 13.08 6.27 4.10
CA ALA A 239 14.00 6.71 5.12
C ALA A 239 15.00 7.75 4.59
N ARG A 240 15.46 8.66 5.48
CA ARG A 240 16.39 9.74 5.12
C ARG A 240 17.35 10.06 6.24
N PRO A 241 18.58 10.51 5.95
CA PRO A 241 19.48 11.01 6.97
C PRO A 241 18.98 12.33 7.56
N LYS A 242 19.46 12.67 8.77
CA LYS A 242 19.08 13.87 9.50
C LYS A 242 19.33 15.17 8.72
N ASP A 243 20.41 15.21 7.96
CA ASP A 243 20.82 16.38 7.16
C ASP A 243 20.55 16.19 5.65
N GLY A 244 19.59 15.32 5.27
CA GLY A 244 19.33 14.98 3.89
C GLY A 244 17.88 14.76 3.54
N GLN A 245 17.64 14.48 2.26
CA GLN A 245 16.33 14.22 1.70
C GLN A 245 16.16 12.75 1.35
N GLN A 246 14.92 12.31 1.16
CA GLN A 246 14.59 11.00 0.61
C GLN A 246 15.26 10.77 -0.74
N VAL A 247 15.53 9.52 -1.08
CA VAL A 247 16.09 9.13 -2.36
C VAL A 247 14.96 8.85 -3.35
N TYR A 248 15.03 9.52 -4.51
CA TYR A 248 14.06 9.32 -5.58
C TYR A 248 14.74 8.74 -6.81
N GLU A 249 14.15 7.73 -7.41
CA GLU A 249 14.52 7.32 -8.76
C GLU A 249 14.03 8.39 -9.76
N ILE A 250 14.90 8.77 -10.71
CA ILE A 250 14.54 9.68 -11.78
C ILE A 250 13.56 8.95 -12.71
N SER A 251 12.29 9.32 -12.65
CA SER A 251 11.27 8.82 -13.57
C SER A 251 10.94 9.92 -14.59
N THR A 252 10.98 9.56 -15.86
CA THR A 252 10.53 10.42 -16.99
C THR A 252 9.07 10.15 -17.36
N GLU A 253 8.39 9.25 -16.67
CA GLU A 253 7.02 8.87 -17.00
C GLU A 253 6.02 9.93 -16.54
N VAL A 254 5.18 10.35 -17.47
CA VAL A 254 4.13 11.35 -17.25
C VAL A 254 2.87 10.69 -16.67
N GLY A 255 2.19 11.39 -15.76
CA GLY A 255 0.92 10.94 -15.19
C GLY A 255 1.04 10.19 -13.86
N TYR A 256 2.24 10.02 -13.30
CA TYR A 256 2.40 9.53 -11.92
C TYR A 256 2.13 10.65 -10.91
N GLU A 257 1.23 10.39 -9.96
CA GLU A 257 0.96 11.35 -8.87
C GLU A 257 2.13 11.47 -7.90
N ASN A 258 2.97 10.43 -7.79
CA ASN A 258 4.02 10.34 -6.78
C ASN A 258 5.38 10.01 -7.40
N LYS A 259 6.42 10.64 -6.85
CA LYS A 259 7.81 10.29 -7.15
C LYS A 259 8.10 8.84 -6.73
N LYS A 260 8.90 8.13 -7.53
CA LYS A 260 9.31 6.76 -7.21
C LYS A 260 10.45 6.83 -6.19
N LEU A 261 10.23 6.29 -4.99
CA LEU A 261 11.24 6.14 -3.96
C LEU A 261 12.09 4.89 -4.24
N GLY A 262 13.31 4.86 -3.71
CA GLY A 262 14.19 3.69 -3.76
C GLY A 262 15.68 4.05 -3.80
N GLY A 263 16.52 3.10 -3.41
CA GLY A 263 17.97 3.24 -3.39
C GLY A 263 18.54 3.75 -2.07
N ILE A 264 17.72 3.80 -1.01
CA ILE A 264 18.21 4.18 0.33
C ILE A 264 19.24 3.20 0.88
N GLY A 265 19.09 1.90 0.60
CA GLY A 265 20.03 0.88 1.05
C GLY A 265 21.43 1.13 0.53
N ARG A 266 21.57 1.47 -0.75
CA ARG A 266 22.86 1.82 -1.37
C ARG A 266 23.44 3.11 -0.78
N ARG A 267 22.62 4.17 -0.71
CA ARG A 267 23.03 5.44 -0.14
C ARG A 267 23.51 5.29 1.30
N PHE A 268 22.77 4.56 2.11
CA PHE A 268 23.13 4.26 3.50
C PHE A 268 24.50 3.58 3.60
N ILE A 269 24.81 2.60 2.75
CA ILE A 269 26.12 1.95 2.70
C ILE A 269 27.24 2.95 2.35
N GLU A 270 26.99 3.85 1.40
CA GLU A 270 27.95 4.90 1.01
C GLU A 270 28.21 5.87 2.19
N GLU A 271 27.17 6.30 2.89
CA GLU A 271 27.26 7.15 4.08
C GLU A 271 28.01 6.47 5.23
N MET A 272 27.75 5.19 5.49
CA MET A 272 28.48 4.40 6.50
C MET A 272 29.96 4.29 6.20
N LYS A 273 30.33 4.04 4.94
CA LYS A 273 31.74 4.03 4.50
C LYS A 273 32.39 5.39 4.67
N ALA A 274 31.72 6.47 4.29
CA ALA A 274 32.20 7.84 4.47
C ALA A 274 32.38 8.19 5.96
N ALA A 275 31.54 7.65 6.84
CA ALA A 275 31.69 7.78 8.30
C ALA A 275 32.79 6.88 8.89
N GLY A 276 33.50 6.09 8.07
CA GLY A 276 34.61 5.26 8.47
C GLY A 276 34.25 3.89 9.05
N PHE A 277 33.05 3.37 8.74
CA PHE A 277 32.67 1.99 9.08
C PHE A 277 33.38 1.02 8.14
N SER A 278 34.19 0.10 8.70
CA SER A 278 35.14 -0.72 7.93
C SER A 278 34.63 -2.13 7.58
N HIS A 279 33.55 -2.59 8.20
CA HIS A 279 33.01 -3.94 7.96
C HIS A 279 32.28 -4.02 6.63
N ASP A 280 32.25 -5.23 6.04
CA ASP A 280 31.59 -5.49 4.74
C ASP A 280 30.07 -5.33 4.86
N MET A 281 29.50 -4.57 3.95
CA MET A 281 28.05 -4.29 3.87
C MET A 281 27.51 -4.69 2.52
N ARG A 282 26.31 -5.24 2.49
CA ARG A 282 25.56 -5.59 1.27
C ARG A 282 24.13 -5.09 1.37
N GLU A 283 23.58 -4.66 0.25
CA GLU A 283 22.18 -4.27 0.14
C GLU A 283 21.34 -5.35 -0.55
N THR A 284 20.09 -5.38 -0.20
CA THR A 284 19.04 -6.15 -0.88
C THR A 284 17.78 -5.29 -0.91
N THR A 285 17.30 -4.95 -2.09
CA THR A 285 16.03 -4.25 -2.27
C THR A 285 14.94 -5.27 -2.53
N LEU A 286 13.95 -5.34 -1.65
CA LEU A 286 12.84 -6.28 -1.77
C LEU A 286 11.81 -5.83 -2.82
N GLY A 287 11.54 -4.53 -2.88
CA GLY A 287 10.72 -3.89 -3.90
C GLY A 287 9.35 -4.56 -4.09
N HIS A 288 8.92 -4.71 -5.34
CA HIS A 288 7.60 -5.20 -5.70
C HIS A 288 7.31 -6.67 -5.32
N LEU A 289 8.27 -7.45 -4.84
CA LEU A 289 7.99 -8.76 -4.25
C LEU A 289 6.97 -8.66 -3.11
N GLN A 290 6.94 -7.55 -2.39
CA GLN A 290 5.98 -7.27 -1.31
C GLN A 290 4.55 -7.02 -1.79
N ARG A 291 4.35 -6.72 -3.06
CA ARG A 291 3.04 -6.49 -3.68
C ARG A 291 2.44 -7.74 -4.32
N GLY A 292 3.28 -8.70 -4.65
CA GLY A 292 2.90 -9.90 -5.38
C GLY A 292 2.56 -11.09 -4.49
N GLY A 293 2.19 -12.18 -5.16
CA GLY A 293 2.04 -13.48 -4.52
C GLY A 293 0.69 -13.73 -3.85
N VAL A 294 0.66 -14.81 -3.11
CA VAL A 294 -0.55 -15.33 -2.45
C VAL A 294 -0.80 -14.58 -1.15
N PRO A 295 -1.99 -13.97 -0.93
CA PRO A 295 -2.28 -13.34 0.35
C PRO A 295 -2.28 -14.38 1.48
N ILE A 296 -1.68 -14.03 2.63
CA ILE A 296 -1.73 -14.85 3.84
C ILE A 296 -3.17 -14.95 4.38
N ALA A 297 -3.42 -15.90 5.28
CA ALA A 297 -4.76 -16.15 5.81
C ALA A 297 -5.40 -14.89 6.41
N TYR A 298 -4.65 -14.08 7.14
CA TYR A 298 -5.13 -12.84 7.75
C TYR A 298 -5.69 -11.87 6.69
N ASP A 299 -4.92 -11.57 5.65
CA ASP A 299 -5.37 -10.66 4.59
C ASP A 299 -6.55 -11.21 3.79
N ARG A 300 -6.66 -12.55 3.63
CA ARG A 300 -7.84 -13.15 2.98
C ARG A 300 -9.11 -12.97 3.81
N VAL A 301 -9.03 -13.12 5.12
CA VAL A 301 -10.17 -12.93 6.04
C VAL A 301 -10.57 -11.47 6.06
N LEU A 302 -9.63 -10.55 6.33
CA LEU A 302 -9.88 -9.11 6.35
C LEU A 302 -10.46 -8.61 5.02
N SER A 303 -9.91 -9.08 3.89
CA SER A 303 -10.43 -8.76 2.55
C SER A 303 -11.89 -9.24 2.37
N ALA A 304 -12.21 -10.43 2.88
CA ALA A 304 -13.57 -10.96 2.79
C ALA A 304 -14.55 -10.14 3.66
N GLU A 305 -14.15 -9.79 4.87
CA GLU A 305 -14.94 -8.94 5.77
C GLU A 305 -15.19 -7.56 5.15
N PHE A 306 -14.14 -6.92 4.62
CA PHE A 306 -14.26 -5.63 3.92
C PHE A 306 -15.20 -5.69 2.72
N GLY A 307 -15.09 -6.74 1.89
CA GLY A 307 -15.94 -6.89 0.71
C GLY A 307 -17.41 -7.11 1.06
N VAL A 308 -17.72 -7.92 2.08
CA VAL A 308 -19.09 -8.14 2.57
C VAL A 308 -19.64 -6.84 3.15
N LYS A 309 -18.90 -6.19 4.05
CA LYS A 309 -19.32 -4.93 4.67
C LYS A 309 -19.54 -3.82 3.66
N ALA A 310 -18.66 -3.68 2.67
CA ALA A 310 -18.80 -2.65 1.63
C ALA A 310 -20.10 -2.81 0.85
N PHE A 311 -20.50 -4.03 0.49
CA PHE A 311 -21.77 -4.25 -0.17
C PHE A 311 -22.97 -4.02 0.76
N GLU A 312 -22.89 -4.40 2.02
CA GLU A 312 -23.94 -4.09 3.02
C GLU A 312 -24.10 -2.58 3.23
N MET A 313 -23.03 -1.81 3.18
CA MET A 313 -23.10 -0.34 3.20
C MET A 313 -23.83 0.20 1.96
N VAL A 314 -23.64 -0.42 0.76
CA VAL A 314 -24.42 -0.07 -0.45
C VAL A 314 -25.90 -0.32 -0.20
N LEU A 315 -26.28 -1.48 0.35
CA LEU A 315 -27.68 -1.81 0.65
C LEU A 315 -28.34 -0.81 1.62
N ASN A 316 -27.54 -0.33 2.59
CA ASN A 316 -28.00 0.61 3.62
C ASN A 316 -27.87 2.08 3.20
N GLY A 317 -27.41 2.39 1.97
CA GLY A 317 -27.25 3.77 1.48
C GLY A 317 -26.16 4.57 2.22
N GLN A 318 -25.17 3.91 2.83
CA GLN A 318 -24.10 4.55 3.61
C GLN A 318 -22.97 5.07 2.70
N PHE A 319 -23.32 5.92 1.73
CA PHE A 319 -22.37 6.47 0.77
C PHE A 319 -21.48 7.58 1.36
N GLY A 320 -20.35 7.86 0.73
CA GLY A 320 -19.35 8.82 1.22
C GLY A 320 -18.51 8.28 2.39
N GLN A 321 -18.58 6.97 2.61
CA GLN A 321 -17.86 6.29 3.70
C GLN A 321 -16.91 5.22 3.15
N MET A 322 -15.98 4.82 3.99
CA MET A 322 -15.02 3.74 3.75
C MET A 322 -15.22 2.65 4.81
N VAL A 323 -15.07 1.39 4.44
CA VAL A 323 -14.96 0.32 5.43
C VAL A 323 -13.65 0.47 6.20
N ALA A 324 -13.66 0.19 7.49
CA ALA A 324 -12.48 0.28 8.35
C ALA A 324 -12.45 -0.87 9.36
N TYR A 325 -11.26 -1.32 9.71
CA TYR A 325 -11.07 -2.32 10.76
C TYR A 325 -10.75 -1.64 12.08
N HIS A 326 -11.61 -1.85 13.07
CA HIS A 326 -11.40 -1.50 14.47
C HIS A 326 -11.62 -2.77 15.29
N HIS A 327 -10.53 -3.37 15.73
CA HIS A 327 -10.58 -4.69 16.38
C HIS A 327 -11.67 -4.83 17.44
N PRO A 328 -12.51 -5.86 17.39
CA PRO A 328 -12.56 -6.94 16.39
C PRO A 328 -13.51 -6.67 15.20
N ASP A 329 -14.07 -5.48 15.08
CA ASP A 329 -15.19 -5.17 14.19
C ASP A 329 -14.76 -4.47 12.89
N VAL A 330 -15.54 -4.69 11.82
CA VAL A 330 -15.49 -3.88 10.61
C VAL A 330 -16.59 -2.84 10.63
N VAL A 331 -16.20 -1.58 10.64
CA VAL A 331 -17.07 -0.41 10.77
C VAL A 331 -17.09 0.44 9.50
N ALA A 332 -17.95 1.46 9.48
CA ALA A 332 -17.98 2.48 8.44
C ALA A 332 -17.43 3.80 9.01
N VAL A 333 -16.49 4.42 8.29
CA VAL A 333 -15.89 5.72 8.62
C VAL A 333 -16.04 6.69 7.46
N SER A 334 -16.03 7.99 7.74
CA SER A 334 -16.11 9.01 6.68
C SER A 334 -14.89 8.94 5.76
N LEU A 335 -15.10 8.96 4.44
CA LEU A 335 -14.02 9.11 3.46
C LEU A 335 -13.20 10.38 3.72
N LYS A 336 -13.85 11.47 4.11
CA LYS A 336 -13.20 12.74 4.43
C LYS A 336 -12.21 12.59 5.59
N GLU A 337 -12.58 11.87 6.64
CA GLU A 337 -11.70 11.60 7.79
C GLU A 337 -10.56 10.64 7.40
N ALA A 338 -10.88 9.60 6.66
CA ALA A 338 -9.91 8.58 6.24
C ALA A 338 -8.74 9.15 5.41
N VAL A 339 -8.98 10.23 4.65
CA VAL A 339 -7.96 10.88 3.81
C VAL A 339 -7.42 12.19 4.37
N ALA A 340 -7.82 12.58 5.58
CA ALA A 340 -7.42 13.87 6.17
C ALA A 340 -5.93 13.90 6.50
N GLN A 341 -5.41 12.83 7.05
CA GLN A 341 -4.01 12.68 7.45
C GLN A 341 -3.52 11.25 7.17
N PRO A 342 -2.24 11.06 6.84
CA PRO A 342 -1.67 9.71 6.74
C PRO A 342 -1.52 9.08 8.13
N ASN A 343 -1.62 7.75 8.19
CA ASN A 343 -1.32 6.96 9.39
C ASN A 343 0.19 6.67 9.45
N LEU A 344 0.92 7.44 10.23
CA LEU A 344 2.37 7.34 10.38
C LEU A 344 2.77 6.70 11.71
N VAL A 345 3.98 6.13 11.75
CA VAL A 345 4.55 5.57 12.99
C VAL A 345 4.82 6.70 13.99
N SER A 346 4.24 6.61 15.19
CA SER A 346 4.50 7.56 16.28
C SER A 346 5.63 7.05 17.19
N LEU A 347 6.49 7.96 17.66
CA LEU A 347 7.54 7.67 18.65
C LEU A 347 7.00 7.11 19.97
N ASP A 348 5.76 7.46 20.31
CA ASP A 348 5.08 7.07 21.56
C ASP A 348 4.28 5.77 21.40
N SER A 349 4.29 5.16 20.20
CA SER A 349 3.56 3.92 19.97
C SER A 349 4.17 2.74 20.74
N ASP A 350 3.31 1.79 21.12
CA ASP A 350 3.73 0.55 21.79
C ASP A 350 4.73 -0.25 20.92
N LEU A 351 4.58 -0.19 19.62
CA LEU A 351 5.47 -0.90 18.69
C LEU A 351 6.88 -0.31 18.70
N VAL A 352 7.01 1.02 18.76
CA VAL A 352 8.31 1.70 18.93
C VAL A 352 8.91 1.40 20.32
N ARG A 353 8.11 1.37 21.38
CA ARG A 353 8.58 0.93 22.70
C ARG A 353 9.07 -0.52 22.68
N THR A 354 8.36 -1.40 21.97
CA THR A 354 8.76 -2.80 21.81
C THR A 354 10.09 -2.90 21.08
N ALA A 355 10.28 -2.20 19.96
CA ALA A 355 11.55 -2.18 19.23
C ALA A 355 12.72 -1.74 20.13
N ARG A 356 12.54 -0.65 20.89
CA ARG A 356 13.55 -0.17 21.85
C ARG A 356 13.81 -1.18 22.97
N GLY A 357 12.76 -1.83 23.49
CA GLY A 357 12.85 -2.88 24.51
C GLY A 357 13.63 -4.11 24.03
N LEU A 358 13.58 -4.40 22.74
CA LEU A 358 14.37 -5.44 22.08
C LEU A 358 15.77 -4.96 21.65
N ASN A 359 16.14 -3.73 22.03
CA ASN A 359 17.42 -3.12 21.69
C ASN A 359 17.63 -2.92 20.17
N ILE A 360 16.53 -2.76 19.40
CA ILE A 360 16.58 -2.36 18.00
C ILE A 360 16.78 -0.86 17.94
N SER A 361 17.86 -0.40 17.31
CA SER A 361 18.16 1.01 17.15
C SER A 361 17.28 1.63 16.06
N LEU A 362 16.59 2.73 16.37
CA LEU A 362 15.90 3.56 15.40
C LEU A 362 16.76 4.70 14.85
N ALA A 363 18.04 4.74 15.25
CA ALA A 363 19.05 5.70 14.77
C ALA A 363 18.74 7.19 15.09
N ILE A 364 18.02 7.47 16.19
CA ILE A 364 17.61 8.82 16.65
C ILE A 364 18.14 9.11 18.06
#